data_39d4fad51f9cfd60dfd49b6cabc42776
#
_entry.id   39d4fad51f9cfd60dfd49b6cabc42776
#
_cell.length_a   1.000
_cell.length_b   1.000
_cell.length_c   1.000
_cell.angle_alpha   90.00
_cell.angle_beta   90.00
_cell.angle_gamma   90.00
#
_symmetry.space_group_name_H-M   'P 1'
#
loop_
_entity.id
_entity.type
_entity.pdbx_description
1 polymer ?
#
loop_
_entity_poly.entity_id
_entity_poly.type
_entity_poly.pdbx_seq_one_letter_code
_entity_poly.pdbx_strand_id
1 'polypeptide(L)'
;LKSGVMENGVVIETEEGSLQGGNISPLLANIYLNEFDREFLKRGVPCIRYADDIVLLAKSKRASERLLESSTRYLEEKLKELSSRKCCQSIKPSLERIKVYARGWLNYYGIASMKNNMNDINGWLYHRIRMCIWKQWKRVRTRYRNLKVMGVPKDLAWKAANSRRGYWFTTHTVVINMAMTKERLINSGLYDLATAYQSVHINY
;
A
#
# COMPACT_ATOMS: atom_id res chain seq x y z
N LEU A 1 7.23 8.81 19.33
CA LEU A 1 8.38 9.42 20.01
C LEU A 1 8.52 10.85 19.49
N LYS A 2 8.42 11.81 20.38
CA LYS A 2 8.72 13.21 20.10
C LYS A 2 10.15 13.45 20.59
N SER A 3 11.09 13.49 19.68
CA SER A 3 12.48 13.87 19.97
C SER A 3 12.71 15.24 19.35
N GLY A 4 13.02 16.26 20.16
CA GLY A 4 13.45 17.54 19.63
C GLY A 4 14.81 17.45 18.96
N VAL A 5 15.05 18.27 17.95
CA VAL A 5 16.36 18.46 17.32
C VAL A 5 16.93 19.78 17.79
N MET A 6 18.14 19.78 18.30
CA MET A 6 18.84 21.03 18.64
C MET A 6 19.59 21.53 17.39
N GLU A 7 19.14 22.63 16.85
CA GLU A 7 19.77 23.30 15.71
C GLU A 7 20.18 24.72 16.13
N ASN A 8 21.47 25.06 16.04
CA ASN A 8 22.01 26.36 16.46
C ASN A 8 21.66 26.80 17.89
N GLY A 9 21.56 25.83 18.83
CA GLY A 9 21.24 26.11 20.24
C GLY A 9 19.74 26.30 20.55
N VAL A 10 18.87 26.13 19.53
CA VAL A 10 17.41 26.17 19.70
C VAL A 10 16.86 24.75 19.53
N VAL A 11 16.05 24.31 20.51
CA VAL A 11 15.35 22.99 20.39
C VAL A 11 14.12 23.16 19.57
N ILE A 12 14.13 22.52 18.38
CA ILE A 12 12.96 22.43 17.48
C ILE A 12 12.23 21.13 17.83
N GLU A 13 10.98 21.23 18.27
CA GLU A 13 10.14 20.04 18.49
C GLU A 13 9.80 19.38 17.16
N THR A 14 10.10 18.07 17.04
CA THR A 14 9.68 17.26 15.90
C THR A 14 8.39 16.53 16.24
N GLU A 15 7.37 16.63 15.39
CA GLU A 15 6.08 15.96 15.62
C GLU A 15 6.15 14.45 15.38
N GLU A 16 7.08 13.96 14.54
CA GLU A 16 7.18 12.54 14.16
C GLU A 16 8.65 12.09 14.04
N GLY A 17 8.87 10.83 14.45
CA GLY A 17 10.10 10.11 14.20
C GLY A 17 11.13 10.13 15.32
N SER A 18 12.20 9.36 15.16
CA SER A 18 13.41 9.39 16.00
C SER A 18 14.56 9.94 15.16
N LEU A 19 15.50 10.63 15.82
CA LEU A 19 16.71 11.12 15.18
C LEU A 19 17.49 9.98 14.51
N GLN A 20 17.96 10.21 13.29
CA GLN A 20 18.87 9.30 12.62
C GLN A 20 20.16 9.21 13.45
N GLY A 21 20.57 7.99 13.83
CA GLY A 21 21.70 7.75 14.73
C GLY A 21 21.37 7.81 16.22
N GLY A 22 20.11 7.97 16.61
CA GLY A 22 19.70 7.91 18.03
C GLY A 22 19.90 6.52 18.63
N ASN A 23 20.37 6.44 19.87
CA ASN A 23 20.66 5.17 20.58
C ASN A 23 19.45 4.23 20.70
N ILE A 24 18.23 4.77 20.61
CA ILE A 24 16.95 4.04 20.70
C ILE A 24 16.49 3.48 19.34
N SER A 25 16.95 4.05 18.22
CA SER A 25 16.47 3.66 16.87
C SER A 25 16.70 2.18 16.55
N PRO A 26 17.85 1.55 16.84
CA PRO A 26 18.07 0.12 16.63
C PRO A 26 17.14 -0.75 17.47
N LEU A 27 16.85 -0.36 18.70
CA LEU A 27 15.95 -1.09 19.58
C LEU A 27 14.51 -1.05 19.06
N LEU A 28 14.04 0.11 18.61
CA LEU A 28 12.72 0.27 18.02
C LEU A 28 12.57 -0.52 16.71
N ALA A 29 13.61 -0.50 15.88
CA ALA A 29 13.66 -1.31 14.67
C ALA A 29 13.55 -2.81 15.02
N ASN A 30 14.28 -3.30 16.02
CA ASN A 30 14.21 -4.68 16.46
C ASN A 30 12.84 -5.07 17.01
N ILE A 31 12.19 -4.20 17.78
CA ILE A 31 10.83 -4.43 18.29
C ILE A 31 9.84 -4.51 17.14
N TYR A 32 9.93 -3.58 16.20
CA TYR A 32 9.02 -3.52 15.04
C TYR A 32 9.18 -4.73 14.12
N LEU A 33 10.41 -5.19 13.91
CA LEU A 33 10.73 -6.29 12.99
C LEU A 33 10.65 -7.67 13.65
N ASN A 34 10.46 -7.75 14.98
CA ASN A 34 10.37 -9.00 15.70
C ASN A 34 9.22 -9.92 15.21
N GLU A 35 8.08 -9.36 14.81
CA GLU A 35 6.98 -10.16 14.25
C GLU A 35 7.39 -10.83 12.93
N PHE A 36 8.16 -10.12 12.11
CA PHE A 36 8.73 -10.64 10.89
C PHE A 36 9.72 -11.78 11.17
N ASP A 37 10.68 -11.56 12.04
CA ASP A 37 11.69 -12.56 12.43
C ASP A 37 11.00 -13.84 12.94
N ARG A 38 9.99 -13.71 13.79
CA ARG A 38 9.22 -14.83 14.35
C ARG A 38 8.45 -15.61 13.27
N GLU A 39 7.91 -14.93 12.27
CA GLU A 39 7.18 -15.58 11.19
C GLU A 39 8.10 -16.47 10.34
N PHE A 40 9.30 -16.00 9.99
CA PHE A 40 10.28 -16.80 9.25
C PHE A 40 10.86 -17.93 10.09
N LEU A 41 11.09 -17.68 11.37
CA LEU A 41 11.51 -18.73 12.30
C LEU A 41 10.48 -19.88 12.38
N LYS A 42 9.18 -19.55 12.49
CA LYS A 42 8.09 -20.56 12.47
C LYS A 42 8.05 -21.36 11.18
N ARG A 43 8.40 -20.74 10.06
CA ARG A 43 8.46 -21.41 8.75
C ARG A 43 9.76 -22.20 8.54
N GLY A 44 10.66 -22.21 9.50
CA GLY A 44 11.95 -22.90 9.38
C GLY A 44 12.85 -22.31 8.28
N VAL A 45 12.66 -21.04 7.93
CA VAL A 45 13.48 -20.33 6.93
C VAL A 45 14.61 -19.62 7.66
N PRO A 46 15.89 -19.94 7.38
CA PRO A 46 17.00 -19.20 7.93
C PRO A 46 16.93 -17.72 7.49
N CYS A 47 16.80 -16.85 8.47
CA CYS A 47 16.74 -15.40 8.29
C CYS A 47 17.94 -14.80 9.02
N ILE A 48 18.79 -14.10 8.30
CA ILE A 48 19.91 -13.33 8.85
C ILE A 48 19.55 -11.87 8.70
N ARG A 49 19.49 -11.15 9.81
CA ARG A 49 19.17 -9.73 9.82
C ARG A 49 20.27 -8.91 10.47
N TYR A 50 20.66 -7.85 9.81
CA TYR A 50 21.55 -6.84 10.34
C TYR A 50 20.88 -5.46 10.14
N ALA A 51 20.39 -4.86 11.23
CA ALA A 51 19.56 -3.64 11.19
C ALA A 51 18.39 -3.76 10.19
N ASP A 52 18.47 -3.02 9.10
CA ASP A 52 17.46 -2.99 8.03
C ASP A 52 17.72 -4.05 6.94
N ASP A 53 18.94 -4.58 6.87
CA ASP A 53 19.31 -5.58 5.88
C ASP A 53 18.89 -6.98 6.32
N ILE A 54 18.15 -7.67 5.44
CA ILE A 54 17.68 -9.03 5.67
C ILE A 54 18.10 -9.94 4.52
N VAL A 55 18.70 -11.06 4.88
CA VAL A 55 19.01 -12.13 3.94
C VAL A 55 18.22 -13.37 4.32
N LEU A 56 17.36 -13.82 3.41
CA LEU A 56 16.64 -15.09 3.54
C LEU A 56 17.35 -16.15 2.73
N LEU A 57 17.76 -17.22 3.39
CA LEU A 57 18.45 -18.32 2.75
C LEU A 57 17.47 -19.40 2.30
N ALA A 58 17.54 -19.77 1.04
CA ALA A 58 16.77 -20.85 0.46
C ALA A 58 17.68 -21.97 -0.04
N LYS A 59 17.32 -23.23 0.24
CA LYS A 59 18.10 -24.40 -0.17
C LYS A 59 18.08 -24.68 -1.68
N SER A 60 17.12 -24.07 -2.42
CA SER A 60 16.99 -24.24 -3.88
C SER A 60 16.25 -23.07 -4.50
N LYS A 61 16.39 -22.91 -5.83
CA LYS A 61 15.65 -21.90 -6.60
C LYS A 61 14.14 -22.02 -6.38
N ARG A 62 13.61 -23.24 -6.40
CA ARG A 62 12.17 -23.50 -6.15
C ARG A 62 11.74 -23.07 -4.74
N ALA A 63 12.63 -23.22 -3.74
CA ALA A 63 12.36 -22.74 -2.39
C ALA A 63 12.36 -21.22 -2.30
N SER A 64 13.26 -20.52 -3.00
CA SER A 64 13.27 -19.05 -3.06
C SER A 64 12.04 -18.48 -3.76
N GLU A 65 11.59 -19.11 -4.86
CA GLU A 65 10.35 -18.74 -5.55
C GLU A 65 9.10 -18.88 -4.64
N ARG A 66 9.01 -19.97 -3.87
CA ARG A 66 7.94 -20.16 -2.88
C ARG A 66 7.98 -19.14 -1.75
N LEU A 67 9.17 -18.74 -1.30
CA LEU A 67 9.31 -17.68 -0.30
C LEU A 67 8.80 -16.34 -0.83
N LEU A 68 9.17 -16.01 -2.06
CA LEU A 68 8.71 -14.80 -2.73
C LEU A 68 7.18 -14.81 -2.90
N GLU A 69 6.60 -15.90 -3.39
CA GLU A 69 5.16 -16.07 -3.52
C GLU A 69 4.43 -15.92 -2.18
N SER A 70 4.97 -16.54 -1.14
CA SER A 70 4.43 -16.47 0.23
C SER A 70 4.49 -15.05 0.79
N SER A 71 5.57 -14.29 0.56
CA SER A 71 5.70 -12.90 0.99
C SER A 71 4.77 -11.97 0.21
N THR A 72 4.60 -12.20 -1.08
CA THR A 72 3.66 -11.47 -1.94
C THR A 72 2.22 -11.67 -1.48
N ARG A 73 1.83 -12.91 -1.18
CA ARG A 73 0.51 -13.23 -0.62
C ARG A 73 0.26 -12.53 0.72
N TYR A 74 1.26 -12.49 1.59
CA TYR A 74 1.16 -11.79 2.86
C TYR A 74 0.94 -10.28 2.67
N LEU A 75 1.61 -9.66 1.69
CA LEU A 75 1.36 -8.27 1.32
C LEU A 75 -0.09 -8.06 0.86
N GLU A 76 -0.60 -8.93 -0.02
CA GLU A 76 -1.97 -8.86 -0.52
C GLU A 76 -3.00 -8.95 0.61
N GLU A 77 -2.82 -9.90 1.53
CA GLU A 77 -3.71 -10.09 2.68
C GLU A 77 -3.73 -8.83 3.56
N LYS A 78 -2.57 -8.24 3.82
CA LYS A 78 -2.46 -7.02 4.62
C LYS A 78 -3.06 -5.80 3.92
N LEU A 79 -2.79 -5.63 2.63
CA LEU A 79 -3.42 -4.59 1.82
C LEU A 79 -4.95 -4.75 1.76
N LYS A 80 -5.43 -6.00 1.72
CA LYS A 80 -6.86 -6.33 1.78
C LYS A 80 -7.49 -5.91 3.11
N GLU A 81 -6.82 -6.13 4.21
CA GLU A 81 -7.22 -5.69 5.55
C GLU A 81 -7.28 -4.16 5.61
N LEU A 82 -6.19 -3.47 5.26
CA LEU A 82 -6.05 -2.01 5.29
C LEU A 82 -7.04 -1.29 4.35
N SER A 83 -7.39 -1.90 3.22
CA SER A 83 -8.39 -1.43 2.27
C SER A 83 -9.80 -1.98 2.55
N SER A 84 -10.08 -2.37 3.79
CA SER A 84 -11.38 -2.94 4.15
C SER A 84 -12.51 -1.92 4.03
N ARG A 85 -13.63 -2.36 3.45
CA ARG A 85 -14.86 -1.56 3.30
C ARG A 85 -15.51 -1.16 4.62
N LYS A 86 -15.12 -1.79 5.73
CA LYS A 86 -15.71 -1.54 7.05
C LYS A 86 -15.10 -0.30 7.73
N CYS A 87 -13.90 0.11 7.34
CA CYS A 87 -13.05 1.00 8.13
C CYS A 87 -13.30 2.50 7.96
N CYS A 88 -14.11 3.01 6.98
CA CYS A 88 -13.88 4.40 6.63
C CYS A 88 -15.12 5.28 6.46
N GLN A 89 -15.19 6.28 7.31
CA GLN A 89 -15.86 7.53 6.98
C GLN A 89 -15.10 8.32 5.89
N SER A 90 -13.77 8.24 5.86
CA SER A 90 -12.89 8.83 4.83
C SER A 90 -11.86 7.82 4.31
N ILE A 91 -11.50 7.93 3.02
CA ILE A 91 -10.50 7.06 2.39
C ILE A 91 -9.06 7.47 2.75
N LYS A 92 -8.81 8.75 3.07
CA LYS A 92 -7.47 9.30 3.32
C LYS A 92 -6.67 8.54 4.38
N PRO A 93 -7.20 8.26 5.59
CA PRO A 93 -6.45 7.50 6.60
C PRO A 93 -6.08 6.07 6.15
N SER A 94 -6.88 5.47 5.28
CA SER A 94 -6.56 4.15 4.72
C SER A 94 -5.44 4.23 3.71
N LEU A 95 -5.40 5.27 2.88
CA LEU A 95 -4.32 5.50 1.92
C LEU A 95 -2.98 5.71 2.63
N GLU A 96 -2.95 6.49 3.71
CA GLU A 96 -1.73 6.69 4.51
C GLU A 96 -1.24 5.38 5.15
N ARG A 97 -2.12 4.59 5.76
CA ARG A 97 -1.75 3.28 6.31
C ARG A 97 -1.22 2.32 5.24
N ILE A 98 -1.85 2.30 4.06
CA ILE A 98 -1.38 1.52 2.92
C ILE A 98 0.01 1.97 2.50
N LYS A 99 0.24 3.29 2.39
CA LYS A 99 1.52 3.88 2.02
C LYS A 99 2.63 3.48 2.97
N VAL A 100 2.42 3.65 4.27
CA VAL A 100 3.41 3.30 5.31
C VAL A 100 3.76 1.82 5.24
N TYR A 101 2.74 0.96 5.19
CA TYR A 101 2.95 -0.49 5.15
C TYR A 101 3.64 -0.93 3.86
N ALA A 102 3.15 -0.48 2.71
CA ALA A 102 3.69 -0.86 1.40
C ALA A 102 5.12 -0.38 1.19
N ARG A 103 5.46 0.82 1.67
CA ARG A 103 6.83 1.35 1.64
C ARG A 103 7.77 0.50 2.48
N GLY A 104 7.38 0.16 3.70
CA GLY A 104 8.16 -0.73 4.56
C GLY A 104 8.39 -2.09 3.91
N TRP A 105 7.35 -2.69 3.34
CA TRP A 105 7.45 -3.96 2.65
C TRP A 105 8.37 -3.90 1.41
N LEU A 106 8.27 -2.85 0.59
CA LEU A 106 9.12 -2.68 -0.59
C LEU A 106 10.58 -2.47 -0.24
N ASN A 107 10.90 -1.77 0.82
CA ASN A 107 12.29 -1.60 1.29
C ASN A 107 12.93 -2.94 1.63
N TYR A 108 12.14 -3.93 2.05
CA TYR A 108 12.63 -5.27 2.38
C TYR A 108 12.72 -6.21 1.18
N TYR A 109 11.65 -6.27 0.39
CA TYR A 109 11.48 -7.25 -0.66
C TYR A 109 11.79 -6.70 -2.06
N GLY A 110 11.99 -5.38 -2.17
CA GLY A 110 12.16 -4.70 -3.46
C GLY A 110 13.41 -5.11 -4.25
N ILE A 111 14.38 -5.74 -3.59
CA ILE A 111 15.59 -6.29 -4.22
C ILE A 111 15.25 -7.51 -5.10
N ALA A 112 14.22 -8.28 -4.73
CA ALA A 112 13.83 -9.46 -5.48
C ALA A 112 13.18 -9.11 -6.82
N SER A 113 13.42 -9.93 -7.86
CA SER A 113 12.80 -9.76 -9.18
C SER A 113 11.32 -10.12 -9.15
N MET A 114 10.43 -9.12 -8.90
CA MET A 114 8.99 -9.32 -8.74
C MET A 114 8.14 -8.30 -9.51
N LYS A 115 8.65 -7.75 -10.61
CA LYS A 115 7.98 -6.68 -11.38
C LYS A 115 6.54 -7.04 -11.77
N ASN A 116 6.30 -8.26 -12.24
CA ASN A 116 4.97 -8.70 -12.66
C ASN A 116 4.02 -8.76 -11.47
N ASN A 117 4.45 -9.36 -10.36
CA ASN A 117 3.65 -9.45 -9.13
C ASN A 117 3.28 -8.06 -8.61
N MET A 118 4.22 -7.09 -8.66
CA MET A 118 3.95 -5.71 -8.25
C MET A 118 2.92 -5.02 -9.14
N ASN A 119 2.97 -5.25 -10.45
CA ASN A 119 1.98 -4.72 -11.37
C ASN A 119 0.58 -5.30 -11.12
N ASP A 120 0.49 -6.60 -10.87
CA ASP A 120 -0.78 -7.30 -10.61
C ASP A 120 -1.42 -6.82 -9.29
N ILE A 121 -0.63 -6.78 -8.22
CA ILE A 121 -1.07 -6.26 -6.91
C ILE A 121 -1.50 -4.80 -7.02
N ASN A 122 -0.74 -3.99 -7.74
CA ASN A 122 -1.03 -2.58 -7.94
C ASN A 122 -2.34 -2.40 -8.71
N GLY A 123 -2.55 -3.16 -9.79
CA GLY A 123 -3.81 -3.18 -10.55
C GLY A 123 -5.01 -3.56 -9.67
N TRP A 124 -4.87 -4.63 -8.89
CA TRP A 124 -5.88 -5.06 -7.94
C TRP A 124 -6.16 -4.01 -6.85
N LEU A 125 -5.13 -3.35 -6.32
CA LEU A 125 -5.26 -2.30 -5.31
C LEU A 125 -6.05 -1.09 -5.85
N TYR A 126 -5.81 -0.66 -7.08
CA TYR A 126 -6.60 0.39 -7.73
C TYR A 126 -8.09 0.06 -7.74
N HIS A 127 -8.45 -1.17 -8.12
CA HIS A 127 -9.86 -1.60 -8.12
C HIS A 127 -10.45 -1.62 -6.72
N ARG A 128 -9.69 -2.06 -5.72
CA ARG A 128 -10.13 -2.02 -4.31
C ARG A 128 -10.40 -0.61 -3.81
N ILE A 129 -9.51 0.33 -4.09
CA ILE A 129 -9.70 1.72 -3.69
C ILE A 129 -10.88 2.36 -4.39
N ARG A 130 -11.04 2.13 -5.71
CA ARG A 130 -12.25 2.56 -6.44
C ARG A 130 -13.53 1.99 -5.80
N MET A 131 -13.52 0.73 -5.40
CA MET A 131 -14.65 0.10 -4.72
C MET A 131 -14.95 0.76 -3.37
N CYS A 132 -13.94 1.12 -2.59
CA CYS A 132 -14.12 1.83 -1.33
C CYS A 132 -14.74 3.21 -1.55
N ILE A 133 -14.22 3.98 -2.52
CA ILE A 133 -14.77 5.29 -2.91
C ILE A 133 -16.21 5.16 -3.39
N TRP A 134 -16.46 4.20 -4.28
CA TRP A 134 -17.81 3.95 -4.81
C TRP A 134 -18.82 3.59 -3.70
N LYS A 135 -18.41 2.82 -2.72
CA LYS A 135 -19.26 2.50 -1.56
C LYS A 135 -19.53 3.71 -0.68
N GLN A 136 -18.58 4.64 -0.54
CA GLN A 136 -18.80 5.90 0.20
C GLN A 136 -19.88 6.77 -0.46
N TRP A 137 -20.03 6.70 -1.77
CA TRP A 137 -21.09 7.38 -2.50
C TRP A 137 -22.43 6.63 -2.40
N LYS A 138 -23.00 6.59 -1.22
CA LYS A 138 -24.17 5.77 -0.89
C LYS A 138 -25.39 6.02 -1.79
N ARG A 139 -25.65 7.30 -2.15
CA ARG A 139 -26.86 7.72 -2.89
C ARG A 139 -26.57 7.84 -4.39
N VAL A 140 -27.54 7.44 -5.22
CA VAL A 140 -27.47 7.57 -6.69
C VAL A 140 -27.15 9.01 -7.13
N ARG A 141 -27.82 10.01 -6.50
CA ARG A 141 -27.57 11.43 -6.76
C ARG A 141 -26.11 11.83 -6.50
N THR A 142 -25.48 11.31 -5.44
CA THR A 142 -24.08 11.56 -5.10
C THR A 142 -23.16 10.92 -6.14
N ARG A 143 -23.40 9.67 -6.52
CA ARG A 143 -22.66 8.96 -7.56
C ARG A 143 -22.70 9.72 -8.89
N TYR A 144 -23.89 10.09 -9.33
CA TYR A 144 -24.08 10.84 -10.57
C TYR A 144 -23.35 12.17 -10.58
N ARG A 145 -23.51 12.97 -9.49
CA ARG A 145 -22.82 14.27 -9.36
C ARG A 145 -21.31 14.11 -9.42
N ASN A 146 -20.77 13.17 -8.67
CA ASN A 146 -19.31 12.95 -8.63
C ASN A 146 -18.76 12.46 -9.96
N LEU A 147 -19.46 11.56 -10.66
CA LEU A 147 -19.06 11.12 -12.00
C LEU A 147 -19.06 12.30 -12.99
N LYS A 148 -20.06 13.17 -12.92
CA LYS A 148 -20.10 14.39 -13.77
C LYS A 148 -18.92 15.32 -13.49
N VAL A 149 -18.63 15.59 -12.23
CA VAL A 149 -17.47 16.43 -11.82
C VAL A 149 -16.15 15.81 -12.34
N MET A 150 -16.08 14.49 -12.41
CA MET A 150 -14.92 13.76 -12.96
C MET A 150 -14.87 13.71 -14.49
N GLY A 151 -15.82 14.35 -15.20
CA GLY A 151 -15.80 14.48 -16.65
C GLY A 151 -16.51 13.36 -17.41
N VAL A 152 -17.29 12.51 -16.74
CA VAL A 152 -18.05 11.44 -17.41
C VAL A 152 -19.28 12.04 -18.13
N PRO A 153 -19.57 11.64 -19.38
CA PRO A 153 -20.79 12.03 -20.11
C PRO A 153 -22.07 11.74 -19.30
N LYS A 154 -23.07 12.63 -19.42
CA LYS A 154 -24.31 12.58 -18.63
C LYS A 154 -25.00 11.20 -18.68
N ASP A 155 -25.14 10.64 -19.87
CA ASP A 155 -25.84 9.37 -20.08
C ASP A 155 -25.12 8.19 -19.44
N LEU A 156 -23.80 8.13 -19.59
CA LEU A 156 -22.94 7.11 -18.98
C LEU A 156 -22.91 7.25 -17.45
N ALA A 157 -22.82 8.48 -16.96
CA ALA A 157 -22.86 8.76 -15.53
C ALA A 157 -24.18 8.34 -14.90
N TRP A 158 -25.31 8.59 -15.58
CA TRP A 158 -26.64 8.18 -15.13
C TRP A 158 -26.79 6.66 -15.08
N LYS A 159 -26.41 5.97 -16.16
CA LYS A 159 -26.45 4.50 -16.23
C LYS A 159 -25.58 3.86 -15.16
N ALA A 160 -24.36 4.36 -14.95
CA ALA A 160 -23.45 3.85 -13.93
C ALA A 160 -23.97 4.10 -12.51
N ALA A 161 -24.48 5.30 -12.23
CA ALA A 161 -24.99 5.67 -10.91
C ALA A 161 -26.20 4.81 -10.47
N ASN A 162 -27.06 4.42 -11.41
CA ASN A 162 -28.25 3.57 -11.18
C ASN A 162 -27.94 2.07 -11.25
N SER A 163 -26.70 1.67 -11.55
CA SER A 163 -26.34 0.26 -11.63
C SER A 163 -26.59 -0.43 -10.26
N ARG A 164 -27.36 -1.54 -10.32
CA ARG A 164 -27.62 -2.42 -9.16
C ARG A 164 -26.59 -3.56 -9.04
N ARG A 165 -25.60 -3.58 -9.93
CA ARG A 165 -24.56 -4.59 -9.90
C ARG A 165 -23.66 -4.40 -8.68
N GLY A 166 -23.01 -5.47 -8.22
CA GLY A 166 -22.12 -5.44 -7.05
C GLY A 166 -20.98 -4.40 -7.20
N TYR A 167 -20.53 -3.88 -6.07
CA TYR A 167 -19.49 -2.83 -6.05
C TYR A 167 -18.22 -3.21 -6.81
N TRP A 168 -17.76 -4.45 -6.66
CA TRP A 168 -16.59 -4.96 -7.35
C TRP A 168 -16.76 -4.95 -8.86
N PHE A 169 -17.87 -5.48 -9.36
CA PHE A 169 -18.18 -5.47 -10.78
C PHE A 169 -18.21 -4.06 -11.36
N THR A 170 -18.86 -3.13 -10.65
CA THR A 170 -19.01 -1.75 -11.11
C THR A 170 -17.65 -1.07 -11.29
N THR A 171 -16.67 -1.35 -10.42
CA THR A 171 -15.34 -0.74 -10.50
C THR A 171 -14.50 -1.22 -11.67
N HIS A 172 -14.88 -2.34 -12.32
CA HIS A 172 -14.21 -2.82 -13.53
C HIS A 172 -14.80 -2.22 -14.80
N THR A 173 -15.92 -1.46 -14.70
CA THR A 173 -16.52 -0.82 -15.86
C THR A 173 -15.65 0.32 -16.40
N VAL A 174 -15.66 0.50 -17.71
CA VAL A 174 -14.94 1.58 -18.40
C VAL A 174 -15.27 2.94 -17.80
N VAL A 175 -16.55 3.18 -17.48
CA VAL A 175 -17.04 4.45 -16.90
C VAL A 175 -16.31 4.80 -15.60
N ILE A 176 -16.16 3.84 -14.70
CA ILE A 176 -15.47 4.08 -13.42
C ILE A 176 -13.97 4.25 -13.63
N ASN A 177 -13.37 3.51 -14.58
CA ASN A 177 -11.97 3.67 -14.92
C ASN A 177 -11.68 5.05 -15.53
N MET A 178 -12.56 5.57 -16.37
CA MET A 178 -12.47 6.93 -16.92
C MET A 178 -12.64 8.02 -15.85
N ALA A 179 -13.55 7.81 -14.90
CA ALA A 179 -13.77 8.76 -13.81
C ALA A 179 -12.61 8.78 -12.81
N MET A 180 -12.18 7.60 -12.38
CA MET A 180 -11.13 7.41 -11.37
C MET A 180 -9.88 6.83 -12.01
N THR A 181 -9.17 7.66 -12.79
CA THR A 181 -7.91 7.27 -13.44
C THR A 181 -6.82 6.96 -12.43
N LYS A 182 -5.76 6.29 -12.85
CA LYS A 182 -4.60 6.01 -11.98
C LYS A 182 -4.00 7.30 -11.43
N GLU A 183 -3.80 8.30 -12.30
CA GLU A 183 -3.22 9.60 -11.93
C GLU A 183 -4.06 10.29 -10.84
N ARG A 184 -5.40 10.28 -10.97
CA ARG A 184 -6.29 10.86 -9.94
C ARG A 184 -6.17 10.15 -8.60
N LEU A 185 -6.04 8.84 -8.60
CA LEU A 185 -5.87 8.06 -7.37
C LEU A 185 -4.51 8.32 -6.73
N ILE A 186 -3.44 8.39 -7.52
CA ILE A 186 -2.10 8.74 -7.04
C ILE A 186 -2.10 10.16 -6.47
N ASN A 187 -2.69 11.14 -7.16
CA ASN A 187 -2.81 12.52 -6.70
C ASN A 187 -3.66 12.64 -5.42
N SER A 188 -4.55 11.69 -5.17
CA SER A 188 -5.33 11.62 -3.91
C SER A 188 -4.57 10.98 -2.75
N GLY A 189 -3.32 10.55 -2.96
CA GLY A 189 -2.43 9.97 -1.95
C GLY A 189 -2.27 8.45 -2.02
N LEU A 190 -2.78 7.79 -3.07
CA LEU A 190 -2.53 6.35 -3.24
C LEU A 190 -1.07 6.09 -3.62
N TYR A 191 -0.42 5.23 -2.85
CA TYR A 191 0.95 4.81 -3.12
C TYR A 191 1.00 3.83 -4.30
N ASP A 192 1.74 4.19 -5.34
CA ASP A 192 1.94 3.35 -6.52
C ASP A 192 3.08 2.37 -6.28
N LEU A 193 2.72 1.10 -6.05
CA LEU A 193 3.67 0.03 -5.78
C LEU A 193 4.61 -0.25 -6.95
N ALA A 194 4.11 -0.17 -8.18
CA ALA A 194 4.90 -0.48 -9.37
C ALA A 194 6.00 0.56 -9.62
N THR A 195 5.65 1.85 -9.51
CA THR A 195 6.61 2.95 -9.65
C THR A 195 7.61 2.95 -8.49
N ALA A 196 7.15 2.74 -7.27
CA ALA A 196 8.01 2.67 -6.10
C ALA A 196 8.98 1.47 -6.16
N TYR A 197 8.53 0.31 -6.63
CA TYR A 197 9.40 -0.84 -6.86
C TYR A 197 10.51 -0.53 -7.88
N GLN A 198 10.16 0.15 -8.98
CA GLN A 198 11.17 0.55 -9.97
C GLN A 198 12.22 1.48 -9.38
N SER A 199 11.82 2.44 -8.55
CA SER A 199 12.77 3.37 -7.92
C SER A 199 13.72 2.67 -6.94
N VAL A 200 13.26 1.68 -6.20
CA VAL A 200 14.10 0.86 -5.31
C VAL A 200 15.06 0.00 -6.13
N HIS A 201 14.59 -0.62 -7.21
CA HIS A 201 15.38 -1.56 -8.02
C HIS A 201 16.46 -0.91 -8.89
N ILE A 202 16.31 0.38 -9.24
CA ILE A 202 17.32 1.16 -9.98
C ILE A 202 18.50 1.55 -9.07
N ASN A 203 18.29 1.61 -7.76
CA ASN A 203 19.31 2.00 -6.79
C ASN A 203 20.19 0.85 -6.31
N TYR A 204 19.96 -0.37 -6.82
CA TYR A 204 20.75 -1.58 -6.62
C TYR A 204 21.22 -2.14 -7.96
#